data_38cf18a431cdced5703e3ad73bfcca75
#
_entry.id   38cf18a431cdced5703e3ad73bfcca75
#
_cell.length_a   1.000
_cell.length_b   1.000
_cell.length_c   1.000
_cell.angle_alpha   90.00
_cell.angle_beta   90.00
_cell.angle_gamma   90.00
#
_symmetry.space_group_name_H-M   'P 1'
#
loop_
_entity.id
_entity.type
_entity.pdbx_description
1 polymer ?
#
loop_
_entity_poly.entity_id
_entity_poly.type
_entity_poly.pdbx_seq_one_letter_code
_entity_poly.pdbx_strand_id
1 'polypeptide(L)'
;GLNSLKWYQIKNEDLLLPYRPSWAGQVDTSLGDNETFFPIVAQPLVLIYNKDMPDPPKKWDDLLNPSFKNRFTMLRLAGGTAQTMLAGLCTRFRDDKGVEGVSQEGWDFIKALYQNAHVEIHGEDYVGSLVDGSMPVSEMWGSGVIQYQKERNTTFGIVLPEEGEPYVVEQVGILKSSKHPALAKAFVDWFGSAEIQAEWCQKFGTIPAQPKALATASEDVKAFANACKAQPMDWTWVSEHLDAWVEKVELEFL
;
A
#
# COMPACT_ATOMS: atom_id res chain seq x y z
N GLY A 1 4.23 10.34 -7.30
CA GLY A 1 4.51 10.62 -5.89
C GLY A 1 5.38 9.53 -5.28
N LEU A 2 5.91 9.80 -4.12
CA LEU A 2 6.54 8.79 -3.28
C LEU A 2 5.55 8.37 -2.20
N ASN A 3 5.66 7.12 -1.74
CA ASN A 3 4.86 6.62 -0.62
C ASN A 3 5.42 7.07 0.75
N SER A 4 4.65 6.87 1.81
CA SER A 4 5.02 7.25 3.18
C SER A 4 6.42 6.76 3.57
N LEU A 5 6.77 5.51 3.26
CA LEU A 5 8.08 4.94 3.58
C LEU A 5 9.23 5.82 3.11
N LYS A 6 9.20 6.20 1.84
CA LYS A 6 10.26 7.02 1.25
C LYS A 6 10.26 8.45 1.76
N TRP A 7 9.09 9.03 2.06
CA TRP A 7 9.00 10.37 2.63
C TRP A 7 9.59 10.43 4.03
N TYR A 8 9.33 9.44 4.89
CA TYR A 8 9.92 9.40 6.23
C TYR A 8 11.44 9.19 6.17
N GLN A 9 11.97 8.35 5.27
CA GLN A 9 13.41 8.22 5.05
C GLN A 9 14.06 9.55 4.65
N ILE A 10 13.50 10.26 3.66
CA ILE A 10 13.99 11.58 3.19
C ILE A 10 13.88 12.64 4.29
N LYS A 11 12.82 12.57 5.12
CA LYS A 11 12.66 13.46 6.27
C LYS A 11 13.76 13.25 7.31
N ASN A 12 14.09 12.00 7.63
CA ASN A 12 15.15 11.66 8.58
C ASN A 12 16.53 12.20 8.14
N GLU A 13 16.75 12.38 6.83
CA GLU A 13 17.95 13.01 6.27
C GLU A 13 17.88 14.54 6.21
N ASP A 14 16.85 15.16 6.75
CA ASP A 14 16.61 16.62 6.76
C ASP A 14 16.62 17.27 5.35
N LEU A 15 16.11 16.58 4.34
CA LEU A 15 16.11 17.04 2.96
C LEU A 15 14.85 17.81 2.54
N LEU A 16 13.83 17.91 3.40
CA LEU A 16 12.54 18.48 3.06
C LEU A 16 12.41 19.95 3.44
N LEU A 17 11.83 20.74 2.53
CA LEU A 17 11.46 22.14 2.76
C LEU A 17 10.08 22.21 3.42
N PRO A 18 9.94 22.79 4.62
CA PRO A 18 8.61 23.00 5.21
C PRO A 18 7.75 23.89 4.33
N TYR A 19 6.58 23.38 3.97
CA TYR A 19 5.59 24.12 3.20
C TYR A 19 4.20 23.53 3.42
N ARG A 20 3.28 24.33 3.93
CA ARG A 20 1.87 23.93 4.10
C ARG A 20 1.07 24.38 2.88
N PRO A 21 0.57 23.45 2.04
CA PRO A 21 -0.22 23.80 0.86
C PRO A 21 -1.59 24.35 1.24
N SER A 22 -2.20 25.11 0.34
CA SER A 22 -3.49 25.77 0.53
C SER A 22 -4.64 24.80 0.84
N TRP A 23 -4.55 23.58 0.36
CA TRP A 23 -5.55 22.51 0.55
C TRP A 23 -5.27 21.60 1.78
N ALA A 24 -4.18 21.80 2.52
CA ALA A 24 -3.80 20.93 3.64
C ALA A 24 -4.87 20.79 4.72
N GLY A 25 -5.69 21.83 4.94
CA GLY A 25 -6.82 21.78 5.88
C GLY A 25 -8.04 20.97 5.38
N GLN A 26 -7.98 20.41 4.18
CA GLN A 26 -9.09 19.66 3.56
C GLN A 26 -8.82 18.14 3.53
N VAL A 27 -7.64 17.70 3.89
CA VAL A 27 -7.23 16.30 3.94
C VAL A 27 -6.88 15.88 5.36
N ASP A 28 -6.86 14.57 5.60
CA ASP A 28 -6.34 14.04 6.86
C ASP A 28 -4.81 14.12 6.85
N THR A 29 -4.27 15.16 7.47
CA THR A 29 -2.83 15.41 7.54
C THR A 29 -2.07 14.41 8.43
N SER A 30 -2.77 13.57 9.20
CA SER A 30 -2.13 12.48 9.97
C SER A 30 -1.57 11.37 9.06
N LEU A 31 -2.03 11.31 7.80
CA LEU A 31 -1.48 10.42 6.79
C LEU A 31 -0.11 10.89 6.24
N GLY A 32 0.31 12.12 6.56
CA GLY A 32 1.62 12.69 6.28
C GLY A 32 2.32 13.11 7.57
N ASP A 33 3.25 14.07 7.50
CA ASP A 33 3.88 14.63 8.69
C ASP A 33 3.31 15.98 9.12
N ASN A 34 2.30 16.47 8.40
CA ASN A 34 1.62 17.75 8.63
C ASN A 34 2.54 19.00 8.56
N GLU A 35 3.76 18.88 8.08
CA GLU A 35 4.75 19.95 8.04
C GLU A 35 5.46 20.06 6.69
N THR A 36 5.96 18.95 6.16
CA THR A 36 6.83 18.93 4.98
C THR A 36 6.27 18.12 3.81
N PHE A 37 5.39 17.15 4.08
CA PHE A 37 4.72 16.36 3.04
C PHE A 37 3.27 16.04 3.42
N PHE A 38 2.42 15.97 2.42
CA PHE A 38 0.97 15.88 2.57
C PHE A 38 0.36 14.82 1.65
N PRO A 39 -0.67 14.10 2.10
CA PRO A 39 -1.27 13.02 1.33
C PRO A 39 -2.04 13.54 0.12
N ILE A 40 -1.90 12.85 -1.01
CA ILE A 40 -2.66 13.08 -2.24
C ILE A 40 -3.51 11.88 -2.64
N VAL A 41 -3.00 10.66 -2.40
CA VAL A 41 -3.70 9.39 -2.65
C VAL A 41 -3.49 8.48 -1.46
N ALA A 42 -4.55 7.80 -1.02
CA ALA A 42 -4.48 6.80 0.04
C ALA A 42 -5.11 5.50 -0.47
N GLN A 43 -4.29 4.50 -0.78
CA GLN A 43 -4.73 3.25 -1.36
C GLN A 43 -4.54 2.09 -0.40
N PRO A 44 -5.61 1.33 -0.06
CA PRO A 44 -5.46 0.09 0.68
C PRO A 44 -4.66 -0.92 -0.14
N LEU A 45 -3.85 -1.71 0.54
CA LEU A 45 -3.22 -2.89 -0.01
C LEU A 45 -4.01 -4.10 0.48
N VAL A 46 -4.55 -4.85 -0.46
CA VAL A 46 -5.49 -5.92 -0.17
C VAL A 46 -5.01 -7.26 -0.69
N LEU A 47 -5.44 -8.33 -0.04
CA LEU A 47 -5.49 -9.65 -0.66
C LEU A 47 -6.75 -9.74 -1.50
N ILE A 48 -6.59 -10.12 -2.77
CA ILE A 48 -7.68 -10.39 -3.68
C ILE A 48 -7.65 -11.84 -4.13
N TYR A 49 -8.79 -12.33 -4.54
CA TYR A 49 -8.91 -13.69 -5.04
C TYR A 49 -9.82 -13.79 -6.27
N ASN A 50 -9.58 -14.78 -7.09
CA ASN A 50 -10.48 -15.14 -8.18
C ASN A 50 -11.85 -15.53 -7.59
N LYS A 51 -12.93 -14.83 -7.99
CA LYS A 51 -14.28 -15.02 -7.42
C LYS A 51 -14.84 -16.43 -7.60
N ASP A 52 -14.33 -17.18 -8.58
CA ASP A 52 -14.76 -18.54 -8.86
C ASP A 52 -13.96 -19.57 -8.03
N MET A 53 -13.04 -19.09 -7.18
CA MET A 53 -12.27 -19.94 -6.27
C MET A 53 -13.20 -20.55 -5.20
N PRO A 54 -13.28 -21.88 -5.08
CA PRO A 54 -13.93 -22.51 -3.95
C PRO A 54 -13.13 -22.26 -2.66
N ASP A 55 -13.81 -21.97 -1.56
CA ASP A 55 -13.20 -21.73 -0.25
C ASP A 55 -12.08 -20.68 -0.24
N PRO A 56 -12.38 -19.42 -0.62
CA PRO A 56 -11.39 -18.36 -0.63
C PRO A 56 -10.89 -18.03 0.80
N PRO A 57 -9.67 -17.46 0.94
CA PRO A 57 -9.17 -17.05 2.24
C PRO A 57 -10.02 -15.91 2.80
N LYS A 58 -10.17 -15.86 4.12
CA LYS A 58 -10.89 -14.81 4.85
C LYS A 58 -9.95 -13.88 5.61
N LYS A 59 -8.74 -14.34 5.87
CA LYS A 59 -7.68 -13.62 6.59
C LYS A 59 -6.30 -14.15 6.16
N TRP A 60 -5.27 -13.44 6.55
CA TRP A 60 -3.88 -13.81 6.24
C TRP A 60 -3.49 -15.21 6.76
N ASP A 61 -3.96 -15.58 7.95
CA ASP A 61 -3.66 -16.87 8.59
C ASP A 61 -4.14 -18.07 7.76
N ASP A 62 -5.21 -17.90 6.98
CA ASP A 62 -5.73 -18.97 6.13
C ASP A 62 -4.71 -19.37 5.04
N LEU A 63 -3.86 -18.43 4.60
CA LEU A 63 -2.81 -18.69 3.61
C LEU A 63 -1.69 -19.62 4.12
N LEU A 64 -1.61 -19.87 5.42
CA LEU A 64 -0.69 -20.85 5.99
C LEU A 64 -1.19 -22.28 5.83
N ASN A 65 -2.47 -22.48 5.46
CA ASN A 65 -2.99 -23.82 5.24
C ASN A 65 -2.28 -24.45 4.03
N PRO A 66 -1.88 -25.74 4.11
CA PRO A 66 -1.25 -26.46 3.00
C PRO A 66 -2.03 -26.44 1.68
N SER A 67 -3.35 -26.25 1.72
CA SER A 67 -4.18 -26.11 0.51
C SER A 67 -3.86 -24.85 -0.31
N PHE A 68 -3.22 -23.86 0.29
CA PHE A 68 -2.77 -22.63 -0.38
C PHE A 68 -1.33 -22.69 -0.86
N LYS A 69 -0.60 -23.76 -0.60
CA LYS A 69 0.82 -23.84 -0.99
C LYS A 69 1.00 -23.65 -2.49
N ASN A 70 1.81 -22.67 -2.88
CA ASN A 70 2.05 -22.24 -4.27
C ASN A 70 0.73 -21.90 -5.01
N ARG A 71 -0.25 -21.37 -4.29
CA ARG A 71 -1.54 -20.95 -4.87
C ARG A 71 -1.90 -19.49 -4.57
N PHE A 72 -0.97 -18.73 -4.08
CA PHE A 72 -1.11 -17.27 -3.94
C PHE A 72 0.21 -16.57 -4.25
N THR A 73 0.10 -15.39 -4.79
CA THR A 73 1.25 -14.56 -5.18
C THR A 73 1.50 -13.49 -4.12
N MET A 74 2.73 -13.47 -3.58
CA MET A 74 3.28 -12.33 -2.88
C MET A 74 4.11 -11.50 -3.85
N LEU A 75 3.95 -10.18 -3.84
CA LEU A 75 4.76 -9.31 -4.68
C LEU A 75 6.21 -9.27 -4.19
N ARG A 76 7.15 -9.13 -5.10
CA ARG A 76 8.58 -9.05 -4.76
C ARG A 76 8.92 -7.78 -3.99
N LEU A 77 9.78 -7.91 -2.99
CA LEU A 77 10.13 -6.84 -2.04
C LEU A 77 10.93 -5.67 -2.64
N ALA A 78 11.36 -5.76 -3.89
CA ALA A 78 11.92 -4.61 -4.62
C ALA A 78 10.89 -3.48 -4.85
N GLY A 79 9.58 -3.76 -4.73
CA GLY A 79 8.48 -2.81 -4.93
C GLY A 79 7.95 -2.22 -3.62
N GLY A 80 7.61 -0.92 -3.62
CA GLY A 80 7.06 -0.23 -2.44
C GLY A 80 5.72 -0.80 -1.95
N THR A 81 4.92 -1.42 -2.82
CA THR A 81 3.68 -2.12 -2.46
C THR A 81 3.98 -3.31 -1.55
N ALA A 82 4.86 -4.22 -1.97
CA ALA A 82 5.24 -5.38 -1.18
C ALA A 82 5.94 -4.98 0.14
N GLN A 83 6.79 -3.95 0.11
CA GLN A 83 7.41 -3.41 1.32
C GLN A 83 6.39 -2.87 2.32
N THR A 84 5.36 -2.17 1.84
CA THR A 84 4.27 -1.68 2.70
C THR A 84 3.43 -2.84 3.25
N MET A 85 3.20 -3.88 2.46
CA MET A 85 2.50 -5.08 2.91
C MET A 85 3.30 -5.82 4.00
N LEU A 86 4.61 -6.01 3.79
CA LEU A 86 5.50 -6.56 4.82
C LEU A 86 5.48 -5.71 6.10
N ALA A 87 5.52 -4.38 5.97
CA ALA A 87 5.42 -3.48 7.12
C ALA A 87 4.10 -3.64 7.89
N GLY A 88 2.99 -3.86 7.18
CA GLY A 88 1.69 -4.19 7.79
C GLY A 88 1.73 -5.50 8.59
N LEU A 89 2.35 -6.54 8.03
CA LEU A 89 2.54 -7.82 8.72
C LEU A 89 3.44 -7.66 9.96
N CYS A 90 4.58 -6.97 9.84
CA CYS A 90 5.47 -6.70 10.97
C CYS A 90 4.76 -5.90 12.08
N THR A 91 3.92 -4.93 11.71
CA THR A 91 3.15 -4.11 12.67
C THR A 91 2.16 -4.96 13.48
N ARG A 92 1.55 -5.99 12.89
CA ARG A 92 0.67 -6.95 13.61
C ARG A 92 1.39 -7.63 14.78
N PHE A 93 2.68 -7.89 14.62
CA PHE A 93 3.50 -8.65 15.54
C PHE A 93 4.57 -7.79 16.22
N ARG A 94 4.33 -6.47 16.34
CA ARG A 94 5.26 -5.55 16.99
C ARG A 94 5.56 -6.01 18.42
N ASP A 95 6.84 -6.13 18.72
CA ASP A 95 7.38 -6.42 20.04
C ASP A 95 8.73 -5.71 20.19
N ASP A 96 8.81 -4.71 21.04
CA ASP A 96 10.03 -3.92 21.27
C ASP A 96 11.23 -4.75 21.77
N LYS A 97 10.98 -6.00 22.22
CA LYS A 97 12.03 -6.96 22.65
C LYS A 97 12.34 -8.00 21.56
N GLY A 98 11.55 -8.03 20.50
CA GLY A 98 11.74 -8.95 19.39
C GLY A 98 12.89 -8.54 18.48
N VAL A 99 13.29 -9.46 17.61
CA VAL A 99 14.30 -9.19 16.57
C VAL A 99 13.72 -8.14 15.61
N GLU A 100 14.46 -7.07 15.39
CA GLU A 100 14.02 -5.93 14.56
C GLU A 100 12.63 -5.42 14.96
N GLY A 101 12.30 -5.41 16.26
CA GLY A 101 11.03 -4.93 16.78
C GLY A 101 9.82 -5.82 16.50
N VAL A 102 10.02 -7.07 16.06
CA VAL A 102 8.97 -8.04 15.72
C VAL A 102 9.12 -9.28 16.59
N SER A 103 8.01 -9.81 17.12
CA SER A 103 8.01 -11.01 17.94
C SER A 103 8.47 -12.26 17.16
N GLN A 104 8.94 -13.28 17.88
CA GLN A 104 9.32 -14.56 17.27
C GLN A 104 8.11 -15.19 16.53
N GLU A 105 6.91 -15.12 17.12
CA GLU A 105 5.68 -15.58 16.49
C GLU A 105 5.43 -14.87 15.15
N GLY A 106 5.67 -13.56 15.10
CA GLY A 106 5.55 -12.78 13.88
C GLY A 106 6.52 -13.20 12.79
N TRP A 107 7.78 -13.43 13.15
CA TRP A 107 8.77 -13.93 12.20
C TRP A 107 8.47 -15.34 11.70
N ASP A 108 7.99 -16.22 12.58
CA ASP A 108 7.58 -17.57 12.19
C ASP A 108 6.37 -17.53 11.24
N PHE A 109 5.41 -16.64 11.51
CA PHE A 109 4.26 -16.39 10.62
C PHE A 109 4.71 -15.88 9.24
N ILE A 110 5.52 -14.82 9.20
CA ILE A 110 6.01 -14.20 7.96
C ILE A 110 6.82 -15.22 7.15
N LYS A 111 7.72 -15.96 7.80
CA LYS A 111 8.49 -17.04 7.17
C LYS A 111 7.58 -18.08 6.54
N ALA A 112 6.61 -18.59 7.29
CA ALA A 112 5.68 -19.61 6.81
C ALA A 112 4.85 -19.07 5.62
N LEU A 113 4.45 -17.81 5.67
CA LEU A 113 3.70 -17.15 4.59
C LEU A 113 4.52 -17.11 3.30
N TYR A 114 5.75 -16.59 3.34
CA TYR A 114 6.63 -16.53 2.15
C TYR A 114 7.01 -17.91 1.64
N GLN A 115 7.26 -18.88 2.51
CA GLN A 115 7.55 -20.28 2.12
C GLN A 115 6.35 -21.00 1.54
N ASN A 116 5.13 -20.54 1.81
CA ASN A 116 3.90 -21.10 1.24
C ASN A 116 3.48 -20.39 -0.07
N ALA A 117 3.94 -19.17 -0.28
CA ALA A 117 3.64 -18.33 -1.43
C ALA A 117 4.44 -18.70 -2.69
N HIS A 118 3.93 -18.25 -3.84
CA HIS A 118 4.74 -17.94 -5.00
C HIS A 118 5.14 -16.47 -4.91
N VAL A 119 6.44 -16.16 -4.92
CA VAL A 119 6.91 -14.78 -4.97
C VAL A 119 7.05 -14.37 -6.43
N GLU A 120 6.40 -13.28 -6.82
CA GLU A 120 6.38 -12.76 -8.18
C GLU A 120 7.78 -12.67 -8.79
N ILE A 121 7.93 -13.16 -10.01
CA ILE A 121 9.14 -13.01 -10.82
C ILE A 121 8.99 -11.78 -11.74
N HIS A 122 10.07 -11.02 -11.91
CA HIS A 122 10.05 -9.83 -12.76
C HIS A 122 9.57 -10.13 -14.18
N GLY A 123 8.51 -9.43 -14.59
CA GLY A 123 7.91 -9.60 -15.93
C GLY A 123 6.84 -10.69 -16.01
N GLU A 124 6.50 -11.33 -14.90
CA GLU A 124 5.41 -12.30 -14.82
C GLU A 124 4.04 -11.61 -14.95
N ASP A 125 3.12 -12.22 -15.72
CA ASP A 125 1.70 -11.79 -15.74
C ASP A 125 0.93 -12.45 -14.59
N TYR A 126 1.25 -12.07 -13.34
CA TYR A 126 0.56 -12.60 -12.16
C TYR A 126 -0.93 -12.25 -12.15
N VAL A 127 -1.33 -11.15 -12.80
CA VAL A 127 -2.75 -10.79 -12.95
C VAL A 127 -3.46 -11.75 -13.90
N GLY A 128 -2.81 -12.18 -14.98
CA GLY A 128 -3.31 -13.23 -15.86
C GLY A 128 -3.55 -14.54 -15.11
N SER A 129 -2.57 -14.96 -14.29
CA SER A 129 -2.67 -16.16 -13.46
C SER A 129 -3.77 -16.07 -12.38
N LEU A 130 -4.03 -14.88 -11.85
CA LEU A 130 -5.14 -14.63 -10.95
C LEU A 130 -6.49 -14.78 -11.68
N VAL A 131 -6.60 -14.22 -12.88
CA VAL A 131 -7.84 -14.25 -13.69
C VAL A 131 -8.19 -15.66 -14.17
N ASP A 132 -7.21 -16.42 -14.62
CA ASP A 132 -7.42 -17.81 -15.09
C ASP A 132 -7.51 -18.83 -13.94
N GLY A 133 -7.23 -18.41 -12.71
CA GLY A 133 -7.31 -19.22 -11.49
C GLY A 133 -6.16 -20.19 -11.28
N SER A 134 -5.09 -20.13 -12.09
CA SER A 134 -3.88 -20.92 -11.86
C SER A 134 -3.13 -20.48 -10.60
N MET A 135 -3.18 -19.17 -10.29
CA MET A 135 -2.71 -18.57 -9.04
C MET A 135 -3.84 -17.71 -8.45
N PRO A 136 -4.83 -18.33 -7.77
CA PRO A 136 -6.14 -17.71 -7.53
C PRO A 136 -6.18 -16.65 -6.44
N VAL A 137 -5.08 -16.34 -5.76
CA VAL A 137 -4.98 -15.29 -4.72
C VAL A 137 -3.74 -14.45 -4.97
N SER A 138 -3.82 -13.14 -4.74
CA SER A 138 -2.67 -12.23 -4.89
C SER A 138 -2.81 -11.00 -4.01
N GLU A 139 -1.68 -10.37 -3.69
CA GLU A 139 -1.65 -8.99 -3.22
C GLU A 139 -1.98 -8.03 -4.35
N MET A 140 -2.66 -6.92 -4.02
CA MET A 140 -2.97 -5.86 -4.98
C MET A 140 -3.13 -4.51 -4.27
N TRP A 141 -2.79 -3.44 -4.97
CA TRP A 141 -3.11 -2.06 -4.55
C TRP A 141 -4.48 -1.63 -5.08
N GLY A 142 -5.14 -0.70 -4.38
CA GLY A 142 -6.53 -0.34 -4.63
C GLY A 142 -6.85 0.06 -6.06
N SER A 143 -6.08 0.97 -6.67
CA SER A 143 -6.32 1.33 -8.08
C SER A 143 -6.02 0.19 -9.05
N GLY A 144 -5.12 -0.72 -8.70
CA GLY A 144 -4.86 -1.94 -9.46
C GLY A 144 -6.10 -2.85 -9.50
N VAL A 145 -6.77 -3.03 -8.36
CA VAL A 145 -8.05 -3.78 -8.32
C VAL A 145 -9.04 -3.19 -9.31
N ILE A 146 -9.29 -1.88 -9.25
CA ILE A 146 -10.25 -1.19 -10.12
C ILE A 146 -9.86 -1.30 -11.60
N GLN A 147 -8.59 -1.03 -11.92
CA GLN A 147 -8.10 -1.05 -13.30
C GLN A 147 -8.13 -2.45 -13.92
N TYR A 148 -7.57 -3.44 -13.23
CA TYR A 148 -7.49 -4.81 -13.77
C TYR A 148 -8.85 -5.48 -13.88
N GLN A 149 -9.79 -5.24 -12.97
CA GLN A 149 -11.16 -5.70 -13.15
C GLN A 149 -11.76 -5.18 -14.46
N LYS A 150 -11.53 -3.92 -14.78
CA LYS A 150 -12.01 -3.30 -16.02
C LYS A 150 -11.25 -3.82 -17.25
N GLU A 151 -9.92 -3.86 -17.20
CA GLU A 151 -9.06 -4.28 -18.31
C GLU A 151 -9.28 -5.75 -18.69
N ARG A 152 -9.43 -6.61 -17.68
CA ARG A 152 -9.60 -8.06 -17.86
C ARG A 152 -11.07 -8.49 -17.90
N ASN A 153 -12.02 -7.55 -17.83
CA ASN A 153 -13.46 -7.80 -17.79
C ASN A 153 -13.84 -8.88 -16.75
N THR A 154 -13.34 -8.72 -15.53
CA THR A 154 -13.49 -9.65 -14.41
C THR A 154 -13.88 -8.92 -13.13
N THR A 155 -14.17 -9.69 -12.08
CA THR A 155 -14.37 -9.18 -10.72
C THR A 155 -13.56 -10.04 -9.76
N PHE A 156 -12.84 -9.40 -8.85
CA PHE A 156 -12.11 -10.08 -7.79
C PHE A 156 -12.91 -10.08 -6.49
N GLY A 157 -12.78 -11.15 -5.71
CA GLY A 157 -13.12 -11.10 -4.29
C GLY A 157 -12.01 -10.38 -3.52
N ILE A 158 -12.37 -9.75 -2.41
CA ILE A 158 -11.44 -8.99 -1.57
C ILE A 158 -11.48 -9.56 -0.17
N VAL A 159 -10.31 -9.82 0.41
CA VAL A 159 -10.19 -10.19 1.82
C VAL A 159 -10.12 -8.91 2.64
N LEU A 160 -11.00 -8.77 3.62
CA LEU A 160 -11.10 -7.61 4.52
C LEU A 160 -10.83 -8.08 5.95
N PRO A 161 -9.58 -8.03 6.42
CA PRO A 161 -9.21 -8.45 7.77
C PRO A 161 -9.74 -7.49 8.84
N GLU A 162 -10.02 -8.01 10.02
CA GLU A 162 -10.56 -7.19 11.13
C GLU A 162 -9.59 -6.10 11.60
N GLU A 163 -8.29 -6.38 11.54
CA GLU A 163 -7.21 -5.44 11.85
C GLU A 163 -7.08 -4.29 10.86
N GLY A 164 -7.69 -4.44 9.69
CA GLY A 164 -7.58 -3.50 8.57
C GLY A 164 -6.41 -3.83 7.64
N GLU A 165 -6.31 -3.07 6.57
CA GLU A 165 -5.28 -3.19 5.54
C GLU A 165 -4.21 -2.10 5.70
N PRO A 166 -2.93 -2.39 5.42
CA PRO A 166 -1.94 -1.35 5.28
C PRO A 166 -2.27 -0.46 4.06
N TYR A 167 -1.98 0.83 4.17
CA TYR A 167 -2.24 1.78 3.09
C TYR A 167 -0.94 2.28 2.48
N VAL A 168 -0.85 2.25 1.16
CA VAL A 168 0.11 3.10 0.44
C VAL A 168 -0.48 4.49 0.39
N VAL A 169 0.12 5.40 1.11
CA VAL A 169 -0.21 6.82 1.03
C VAL A 169 0.83 7.50 0.14
N GLU A 170 0.39 7.89 -1.05
CA GLU A 170 1.21 8.73 -1.92
C GLU A 170 1.11 10.17 -1.45
N GLN A 171 2.25 10.84 -1.42
CA GLN A 171 2.36 12.16 -0.83
C GLN A 171 3.14 13.11 -1.73
N VAL A 172 3.01 14.38 -1.46
CA VAL A 172 3.73 15.46 -2.14
C VAL A 172 4.41 16.36 -1.12
N GLY A 173 5.62 16.74 -1.41
CA GLY A 173 6.44 17.67 -0.62
C GLY A 173 7.50 18.31 -1.50
N ILE A 174 8.35 19.16 -0.91
CA ILE A 174 9.35 19.94 -1.63
C ILE A 174 10.73 19.63 -1.04
N LEU A 175 11.71 19.32 -1.89
CA LEU A 175 13.08 19.15 -1.45
C LEU A 175 13.75 20.52 -1.18
N LYS A 176 14.56 20.63 -0.14
CA LYS A 176 15.38 21.83 0.16
C LYS A 176 16.31 22.20 -0.99
N SER A 177 16.77 21.20 -1.76
CA SER A 177 17.65 21.39 -2.92
C SER A 177 16.97 21.95 -4.16
N SER A 178 15.64 22.18 -4.13
CA SER A 178 14.89 22.74 -5.27
C SER A 178 15.46 24.09 -5.68
N LYS A 179 15.82 24.23 -6.96
CA LYS A 179 16.29 25.51 -7.53
C LYS A 179 15.16 26.47 -7.84
N HIS A 180 13.90 25.99 -7.80
CA HIS A 180 12.71 26.76 -8.13
C HIS A 180 11.62 26.59 -7.05
N PRO A 181 11.88 27.00 -5.80
CA PRO A 181 10.98 26.74 -4.68
C PRO A 181 9.58 27.39 -4.86
N ALA A 182 9.52 28.55 -5.50
CA ALA A 182 8.22 29.20 -5.78
C ALA A 182 7.37 28.39 -6.76
N LEU A 183 7.99 27.85 -7.83
CA LEU A 183 7.30 26.98 -8.78
C LEU A 183 6.92 25.63 -8.14
N ALA A 184 7.78 25.07 -7.30
CA ALA A 184 7.47 23.85 -6.57
C ALA A 184 6.28 24.01 -5.63
N LYS A 185 6.17 25.14 -4.92
CA LYS A 185 5.00 25.48 -4.10
C LYS A 185 3.74 25.59 -4.94
N ALA A 186 3.79 26.32 -6.06
CA ALA A 186 2.66 26.44 -6.98
C ALA A 186 2.23 25.07 -7.54
N PHE A 187 3.17 24.18 -7.88
CA PHE A 187 2.86 22.83 -8.30
C PHE A 187 2.17 22.02 -7.20
N VAL A 188 2.67 22.07 -5.97
CA VAL A 188 2.07 21.36 -4.83
C VAL A 188 0.65 21.84 -4.56
N ASP A 189 0.41 23.16 -4.60
CA ASP A 189 -0.93 23.73 -4.44
C ASP A 189 -1.88 23.28 -5.55
N TRP A 190 -1.43 23.30 -6.80
CA TRP A 190 -2.22 22.86 -7.95
C TRP A 190 -2.49 21.35 -7.90
N PHE A 191 -1.46 20.52 -7.70
CA PHE A 191 -1.57 19.06 -7.82
C PHE A 191 -2.46 18.45 -6.74
N GLY A 192 -2.43 18.95 -5.50
CA GLY A 192 -3.27 18.45 -4.41
C GLY A 192 -4.65 19.11 -4.32
N SER A 193 -5.00 20.00 -5.26
CA SER A 193 -6.34 20.58 -5.31
C SER A 193 -7.42 19.53 -5.57
N ALA A 194 -8.64 19.77 -5.07
CA ALA A 194 -9.75 18.84 -5.24
C ALA A 194 -10.08 18.58 -6.73
N GLU A 195 -9.97 19.60 -7.57
CA GLU A 195 -10.23 19.52 -9.01
C GLU A 195 -9.24 18.56 -9.69
N ILE A 196 -7.95 18.77 -9.50
CA ILE A 196 -6.90 17.96 -10.13
C ILE A 196 -6.90 16.53 -9.58
N GLN A 197 -7.14 16.36 -8.28
CA GLN A 197 -7.25 15.03 -7.68
C GLN A 197 -8.51 14.28 -8.16
N ALA A 198 -9.61 14.98 -8.50
CA ALA A 198 -10.78 14.36 -9.13
C ALA A 198 -10.47 13.87 -10.54
N GLU A 199 -9.80 14.68 -11.37
CA GLU A 199 -9.36 14.26 -12.72
C GLU A 199 -8.38 13.09 -12.65
N TRP A 200 -7.44 13.10 -11.70
CA TRP A 200 -6.49 12.02 -11.47
C TRP A 200 -7.19 10.71 -11.10
N CYS A 201 -8.17 10.79 -10.19
CA CYS A 201 -9.01 9.66 -9.80
C CYS A 201 -9.76 9.07 -10.99
N GLN A 202 -10.44 9.92 -11.78
CA GLN A 202 -11.20 9.46 -12.95
C GLN A 202 -10.32 8.77 -13.99
N LYS A 203 -9.10 9.26 -14.18
CA LYS A 203 -8.17 8.73 -15.19
C LYS A 203 -7.48 7.45 -14.75
N PHE A 204 -7.12 7.32 -13.48
CA PHE A 204 -6.25 6.25 -12.98
C PHE A 204 -6.90 5.35 -11.91
N GLY A 205 -8.17 5.57 -11.56
CA GLY A 205 -8.86 4.78 -10.55
C GLY A 205 -8.27 4.91 -9.14
N THR A 206 -7.47 5.97 -8.88
CA THR A 206 -6.85 6.20 -7.57
C THR A 206 -7.90 6.61 -6.54
N ILE A 207 -7.58 6.39 -5.25
CA ILE A 207 -8.42 6.86 -4.14
C ILE A 207 -7.80 8.16 -3.62
N PRO A 208 -8.38 9.34 -3.93
CA PRO A 208 -7.81 10.61 -3.52
C PRO A 208 -7.95 10.81 -2.01
N ALA A 209 -6.90 11.32 -1.38
CA ALA A 209 -6.94 11.75 0.03
C ALA A 209 -7.84 12.98 0.23
N GLN A 210 -8.15 13.70 -0.85
CA GLN A 210 -9.02 14.87 -0.87
C GLN A 210 -10.50 14.45 -0.88
N PRO A 211 -11.28 14.69 0.20
CA PRO A 211 -12.65 14.19 0.31
C PRO A 211 -13.59 14.71 -0.78
N LYS A 212 -13.40 15.98 -1.23
CA LYS A 212 -14.21 16.56 -2.31
C LYS A 212 -13.95 15.85 -3.65
N ALA A 213 -12.72 15.44 -3.91
CA ALA A 213 -12.39 14.67 -5.09
C ALA A 213 -12.96 13.24 -5.00
N LEU A 214 -12.87 12.59 -3.84
CA LEU A 214 -13.46 11.28 -3.62
C LEU A 214 -14.98 11.28 -3.80
N ALA A 215 -15.66 12.34 -3.40
CA ALA A 215 -17.11 12.48 -3.57
C ALA A 215 -17.55 12.46 -5.04
N THR A 216 -16.66 12.83 -5.98
CA THR A 216 -16.92 12.81 -7.44
C THR A 216 -16.40 11.53 -8.13
N ALA A 217 -15.77 10.63 -7.39
CA ALA A 217 -15.28 9.37 -7.93
C ALA A 217 -16.42 8.46 -8.42
N SER A 218 -16.08 7.44 -9.22
CA SER A 218 -17.03 6.42 -9.62
C SER A 218 -17.56 5.63 -8.41
N GLU A 219 -18.74 5.02 -8.57
CA GLU A 219 -19.34 4.22 -7.49
C GLU A 219 -18.40 3.06 -7.07
N ASP A 220 -17.69 2.44 -8.02
CA ASP A 220 -16.73 1.36 -7.73
C ASP A 220 -15.59 1.84 -6.82
N VAL A 221 -15.00 3.01 -7.11
CA VAL A 221 -13.95 3.60 -6.28
C VAL A 221 -14.48 3.94 -4.89
N LYS A 222 -15.67 4.54 -4.80
CA LYS A 222 -16.31 4.88 -3.52
C LYS A 222 -16.64 3.63 -2.70
N ALA A 223 -17.23 2.62 -3.33
CA ALA A 223 -17.57 1.37 -2.68
C ALA A 223 -16.32 0.66 -2.14
N PHE A 224 -15.25 0.61 -2.94
CA PHE A 224 -13.98 0.02 -2.52
C PHE A 224 -13.36 0.81 -1.37
N ALA A 225 -13.27 2.13 -1.47
CA ALA A 225 -12.73 2.98 -0.40
C ALA A 225 -13.51 2.86 0.92
N ASN A 226 -14.84 2.70 0.85
CA ASN A 226 -15.69 2.54 2.02
C ASN A 226 -15.63 1.14 2.64
N ALA A 227 -15.29 0.11 1.86
CA ALA A 227 -15.17 -1.26 2.34
C ALA A 227 -13.88 -1.50 3.13
N CYS A 228 -12.80 -0.83 2.76
CA CYS A 228 -11.49 -1.01 3.36
C CYS A 228 -11.34 -0.17 4.65
N LYS A 229 -10.67 -0.75 5.65
CA LYS A 229 -10.35 -0.10 6.92
C LYS A 229 -8.84 0.02 7.04
N ALA A 230 -8.33 1.22 7.33
CA ALA A 230 -6.89 1.41 7.49
C ALA A 230 -6.35 0.71 8.75
N GLN A 231 -5.32 -0.08 8.59
CA GLN A 231 -4.49 -0.59 9.68
C GLN A 231 -3.68 0.58 10.27
N PRO A 232 -3.69 0.80 11.59
CA PRO A 232 -2.83 1.80 12.22
C PRO A 232 -1.35 1.46 11.99
N MET A 233 -0.57 2.41 11.45
CA MET A 233 0.84 2.27 11.14
C MET A 233 1.66 3.35 11.82
N ASP A 234 2.71 2.96 12.56
CA ASP A 234 3.73 3.88 13.06
C ASP A 234 4.85 4.01 12.00
N TRP A 235 4.68 4.96 11.09
CA TRP A 235 5.59 5.14 9.96
C TRP A 235 7.01 5.53 10.38
N THR A 236 7.19 6.14 11.54
CA THR A 236 8.53 6.42 12.09
C THR A 236 9.22 5.11 12.42
N TRP A 237 8.59 4.26 13.21
CA TRP A 237 9.09 2.93 13.54
C TRP A 237 9.30 2.05 12.30
N VAL A 238 8.35 2.06 11.35
CA VAL A 238 8.48 1.34 10.08
C VAL A 238 9.71 1.81 9.29
N SER A 239 9.94 3.14 9.20
CA SER A 239 11.08 3.68 8.44
C SER A 239 12.44 3.34 9.03
N GLU A 240 12.50 3.08 10.33
CA GLU A 240 13.72 2.68 11.04
C GLU A 240 14.09 1.21 10.85
N HIS A 241 13.09 0.34 10.60
CA HIS A 241 13.28 -1.11 10.58
C HIS A 241 13.12 -1.75 9.20
N LEU A 242 12.49 -1.06 8.25
CA LEU A 242 12.06 -1.66 6.99
C LEU A 242 13.18 -2.35 6.22
N ASP A 243 14.34 -1.70 6.10
CA ASP A 243 15.45 -2.24 5.32
C ASP A 243 15.96 -3.56 5.94
N ALA A 244 16.00 -3.65 7.27
CA ALA A 244 16.35 -4.88 7.98
C ALA A 244 15.28 -5.97 7.81
N TRP A 245 14.00 -5.63 7.80
CA TRP A 245 12.93 -6.60 7.53
C TRP A 245 13.01 -7.16 6.12
N VAL A 246 13.23 -6.30 5.13
CA VAL A 246 13.38 -6.71 3.72
C VAL A 246 14.58 -7.64 3.58
N GLU A 247 15.74 -7.24 4.11
CA GLU A 247 16.96 -8.06 4.09
C GLU A 247 16.73 -9.43 4.75
N LYS A 248 16.08 -9.45 5.92
CA LYS A 248 15.79 -10.70 6.63
C LYS A 248 14.91 -11.65 5.81
N VAL A 249 13.85 -11.12 5.18
CA VAL A 249 12.97 -11.95 4.35
C VAL A 249 13.72 -12.46 3.12
N GLU A 250 14.45 -11.59 2.42
CA GLU A 250 15.17 -11.97 1.20
C GLU A 250 16.32 -12.97 1.45
N LEU A 251 17.02 -12.87 2.58
CA LEU A 251 18.16 -13.73 2.87
C LEU A 251 17.82 -15.01 3.63
N GLU A 252 16.76 -15.00 4.45
CA GLU A 252 16.48 -16.13 5.34
C GLU A 252 15.21 -16.92 4.96
N PHE A 253 14.27 -16.33 4.20
CA PHE A 253 12.96 -16.95 3.95
C PHE A 253 12.74 -17.30 2.48
N LEU A 254 13.40 -16.61 1.53
CA LEU A 254 13.38 -16.86 0.08
C LEU A 254 14.59 -17.63 -0.40
#